data_3c8a5b5d61486e7fee79fd552d0fb003
#
_entry.id   3c8a5b5d61486e7fee79fd552d0fb003
#
_cell.length_a   1.000
_cell.length_b   1.000
_cell.length_c   1.000
_cell.angle_alpha   90.00
_cell.angle_beta   90.00
_cell.angle_gamma   90.00
#
_symmetry.space_group_name_H-M   'P 1'
#
loop_
_entity.id
_entity.type
_entity.pdbx_description
1 polymer ?
#
loop_
_entity_poly.entity_id
_entity_poly.type
_entity_poly.pdbx_seq_one_letter_code
_entity_poly.pdbx_strand_id
1 'polypeptide(L)'
;MGVGTLISLEEYLRGSFHPDRDFVEGQVVERSVGKRRHAYAQSKIDRWFGVHTGALGLEPLTEMRVRVGTNRVRIPDVLVCELPLPDEEVFTSPSYLVVEIMSEEDTMSGLQDRLDDYLRFGVPNIWVIDPWKHRGWRVTADGWAVASDGIMRTTDGRVAMPLADVLLP
;
A
#
# COMPACT_ATOMS: atom_id res chain seq x y z
N MET A 1 -20.47 21.39 -0.29
CA MET A 1 -19.20 20.75 -0.67
C MET A 1 -18.11 21.79 -0.59
N GLY A 2 -17.26 21.72 0.42
CA GLY A 2 -16.13 22.63 0.54
C GLY A 2 -15.16 22.35 -0.61
N VAL A 3 -14.92 23.36 -1.45
CA VAL A 3 -13.83 23.33 -2.41
C VAL A 3 -12.56 23.38 -1.58
N GLY A 4 -11.92 22.23 -1.38
CA GLY A 4 -10.62 22.19 -0.72
C GLY A 4 -9.65 23.07 -1.48
N THR A 5 -8.87 23.87 -0.75
CA THR A 5 -7.85 24.72 -1.37
C THR A 5 -6.84 23.83 -2.08
N LEU A 6 -6.65 24.02 -3.37
CA LEU A 6 -5.61 23.34 -4.14
C LEU A 6 -4.24 23.85 -3.68
N ILE A 7 -3.32 22.94 -3.46
CA ILE A 7 -1.93 23.25 -3.13
C ILE A 7 -0.99 22.65 -4.18
N SER A 8 0.22 23.17 -4.26
CA SER A 8 1.25 22.58 -5.12
C SER A 8 1.80 21.28 -4.52
N LEU A 9 2.39 20.44 -5.37
CA LEU A 9 3.12 19.25 -4.91
C LEU A 9 4.24 19.63 -3.94
N GLU A 10 4.93 20.75 -4.19
CA GLU A 10 6.01 21.21 -3.33
C GLU A 10 5.50 21.61 -1.93
N GLU A 11 4.37 22.31 -1.87
CA GLU A 11 3.72 22.64 -0.59
C GLU A 11 3.28 21.38 0.16
N TYR A 12 2.70 20.40 -0.56
CA TYR A 12 2.33 19.12 0.05
C TYR A 12 3.57 18.39 0.61
N LEU A 13 4.65 18.27 -0.16
CA LEU A 13 5.86 17.56 0.26
C LEU A 13 6.56 18.19 1.46
N ARG A 14 6.47 19.52 1.61
CA ARG A 14 6.95 20.24 2.80
C ARG A 14 5.98 20.12 3.97
N GLY A 15 4.74 19.80 3.70
CA GLY A 15 3.68 19.70 4.70
C GLY A 15 3.79 18.44 5.56
N SER A 16 3.31 18.54 6.80
CA SER A 16 3.14 17.42 7.72
C SER A 16 1.65 17.28 8.03
N PHE A 17 1.10 16.11 7.77
CA PHE A 17 -0.29 15.77 8.04
C PHE A 17 -0.35 14.66 9.09
N HIS A 18 -1.34 14.72 9.99
CA HIS A 18 -1.52 13.74 11.07
C HIS A 18 -2.98 13.30 11.16
N PRO A 19 -3.36 12.10 10.70
CA PRO A 19 -2.51 11.13 9.96
C PRO A 19 -2.05 11.68 8.60
N ASP A 20 -1.04 11.05 8.01
CA ASP A 20 -0.55 11.47 6.70
C ASP A 20 -1.62 11.22 5.61
N ARG A 21 -1.57 11.97 4.51
CA ARG A 21 -2.63 12.06 3.51
C ARG A 21 -2.10 11.91 2.11
N ASP A 22 -2.88 11.28 1.24
CA ASP A 22 -2.59 11.23 -0.19
C ASP A 22 -2.64 12.63 -0.82
N PHE A 23 -1.94 12.79 -1.94
CA PHE A 23 -2.00 13.99 -2.77
C PHE A 23 -2.40 13.62 -4.20
N VAL A 24 -3.49 14.21 -4.68
CA VAL A 24 -4.05 13.90 -6.00
C VAL A 24 -4.44 15.19 -6.70
N GLU A 25 -3.74 15.54 -7.78
CA GLU A 25 -4.03 16.68 -8.65
C GLU A 25 -4.27 17.99 -7.86
N GLY A 26 -3.41 18.28 -6.90
CA GLY A 26 -3.49 19.50 -6.08
C GLY A 26 -4.36 19.35 -4.83
N GLN A 27 -5.05 18.24 -4.66
CA GLN A 27 -5.90 18.01 -3.48
C GLN A 27 -5.20 17.10 -2.46
N VAL A 28 -5.28 17.49 -1.20
CA VAL A 28 -4.90 16.63 -0.07
C VAL A 28 -6.09 15.75 0.28
N VAL A 29 -5.95 14.45 0.08
CA VAL A 29 -7.04 13.47 0.24
C VAL A 29 -6.85 12.72 1.54
N GLU A 30 -7.88 12.76 2.40
CA GLU A 30 -7.88 12.02 3.65
C GLU A 30 -7.86 10.51 3.40
N ARG A 31 -7.14 9.80 4.26
CA ARG A 31 -7.11 8.35 4.31
C ARG A 31 -7.92 7.88 5.51
N SER A 32 -8.53 6.72 5.39
CA SER A 32 -9.22 6.08 6.51
C SER A 32 -8.23 5.78 7.64
N VAL A 33 -8.60 6.15 8.86
CA VAL A 33 -7.79 5.79 10.04
C VAL A 33 -8.04 4.33 10.38
N GLY A 34 -6.98 3.54 10.38
CA GLY A 34 -7.07 2.11 10.62
C GLY A 34 -7.64 1.77 12.00
N LYS A 35 -8.71 0.97 12.04
CA LYS A 35 -9.22 0.36 13.27
C LYS A 35 -8.39 -0.87 13.65
N ARG A 36 -8.71 -1.49 14.79
CA ARG A 36 -7.92 -2.61 15.38
C ARG A 36 -7.52 -3.70 14.37
N ARG A 37 -8.43 -4.17 13.50
CA ARG A 37 -8.13 -5.25 12.55
C ARG A 37 -7.15 -4.80 11.46
N HIS A 38 -7.33 -3.60 10.96
CA HIS A 38 -6.42 -2.97 10.00
C HIS A 38 -5.03 -2.79 10.60
N ALA A 39 -4.93 -2.13 11.76
CA ALA A 39 -3.66 -1.88 12.43
C ALA A 39 -2.92 -3.19 12.81
N TYR A 40 -3.67 -4.22 13.21
CA TYR A 40 -3.10 -5.53 13.48
C TYR A 40 -2.50 -6.16 12.21
N ALA A 41 -3.27 -6.18 11.12
CA ALA A 41 -2.81 -6.73 9.84
C ALA A 41 -1.57 -5.99 9.34
N GLN A 42 -1.58 -4.65 9.34
CA GLN A 42 -0.44 -3.81 8.94
C GLN A 42 0.82 -4.17 9.73
N SER A 43 0.73 -4.19 11.07
CA SER A 43 1.85 -4.54 11.94
C SER A 43 2.36 -5.96 11.74
N LYS A 44 1.46 -6.92 11.47
CA LYS A 44 1.85 -8.31 11.24
C LYS A 44 2.47 -8.54 9.88
N ILE A 45 1.99 -7.88 8.84
CA ILE A 45 2.57 -7.93 7.49
C ILE A 45 3.98 -7.32 7.52
N ASP A 46 4.13 -6.14 8.11
CA ASP A 46 5.43 -5.50 8.30
C ASP A 46 6.41 -6.44 9.01
N ARG A 47 6.01 -6.99 10.15
CA ARG A 47 6.84 -7.92 10.91
C ARG A 47 7.15 -9.21 10.14
N TRP A 48 6.17 -9.75 9.39
CA TRP A 48 6.37 -10.97 8.60
C TRP A 48 7.49 -10.76 7.58
N PHE A 49 7.46 -9.67 6.82
CA PHE A 49 8.53 -9.32 5.91
C PHE A 49 9.85 -9.04 6.66
N GLY A 50 9.82 -8.28 7.76
CA GLY A 50 11.00 -7.93 8.53
C GLY A 50 11.78 -9.14 9.04
N VAL A 51 11.10 -10.21 9.48
CA VAL A 51 11.78 -11.43 9.92
C VAL A 51 12.31 -12.28 8.75
N HIS A 52 11.82 -12.06 7.53
CA HIS A 52 12.25 -12.75 6.33
C HIS A 52 13.22 -11.93 5.46
N THR A 53 13.53 -10.68 5.83
CA THR A 53 14.36 -9.76 5.05
C THR A 53 15.67 -10.40 4.59
N GLY A 54 16.40 -11.06 5.50
CA GLY A 54 17.67 -11.70 5.18
C GLY A 54 17.57 -12.81 4.14
N ALA A 55 16.48 -13.58 4.15
CA ALA A 55 16.25 -14.67 3.20
C ALA A 55 15.70 -14.16 1.87
N LEU A 56 14.84 -13.15 1.91
CA LEU A 56 14.15 -12.62 0.73
C LEU A 56 14.91 -11.47 0.06
N GLY A 57 15.79 -10.76 0.77
CA GLY A 57 16.40 -9.50 0.30
C GLY A 57 15.36 -8.40 0.08
N LEU A 58 14.31 -8.42 0.89
CA LEU A 58 13.16 -7.50 0.83
C LEU A 58 12.99 -6.82 2.19
N GLU A 59 12.74 -5.52 2.19
CA GLU A 59 12.52 -4.73 3.39
C GLU A 59 11.15 -4.07 3.34
N PRO A 60 10.31 -4.23 4.39
CA PRO A 60 9.02 -3.55 4.48
C PRO A 60 9.18 -2.13 5.03
N LEU A 61 8.32 -1.24 4.57
CA LEU A 61 8.12 0.10 5.11
C LEU A 61 6.61 0.35 5.21
N THR A 62 6.19 1.01 6.28
CA THR A 62 4.79 1.38 6.46
C THR A 62 4.57 2.87 6.22
N GLU A 63 3.43 3.22 5.62
CA GLU A 63 2.99 4.61 5.44
C GLU A 63 4.04 5.51 4.74
N MET A 64 4.81 4.94 3.84
CA MET A 64 5.82 5.66 3.08
C MET A 64 5.18 6.42 1.91
N ARG A 65 5.53 7.70 1.75
CA ARG A 65 5.10 8.49 0.60
C ARG A 65 5.75 8.00 -0.69
N VAL A 66 4.93 7.73 -1.70
CA VAL A 66 5.37 7.30 -3.04
C VAL A 66 4.81 8.25 -4.09
N ARG A 67 5.66 8.87 -4.86
CA ARG A 67 5.25 9.73 -5.98
C ARG A 67 4.94 8.88 -7.20
N VAL A 68 3.69 8.51 -7.34
CA VAL A 68 3.20 7.61 -8.39
C VAL A 68 2.92 8.31 -9.74
N GLY A 69 3.07 9.63 -9.77
CA GLY A 69 2.85 10.44 -10.98
C GLY A 69 3.33 11.87 -10.81
N THR A 70 3.22 12.67 -11.88
CA THR A 70 3.71 14.06 -11.89
C THR A 70 3.09 14.89 -10.78
N ASN A 71 1.80 14.70 -10.50
CA ASN A 71 1.04 15.46 -9.52
C ASN A 71 0.24 14.53 -8.59
N ARG A 72 0.84 13.36 -8.26
CA ARG A 72 0.22 12.32 -7.43
C ARG A 72 1.21 11.70 -6.46
N VAL A 73 0.84 11.66 -5.20
CA VAL A 73 1.54 10.93 -4.14
C VAL A 73 0.55 10.02 -3.44
N ARG A 74 0.90 8.76 -3.27
CA ARG A 74 0.14 7.76 -2.52
C ARG A 74 0.94 7.30 -1.31
N ILE A 75 0.23 6.79 -0.33
CA ILE A 75 0.79 6.28 0.91
C ILE A 75 0.22 4.88 1.13
N PRO A 76 0.83 3.83 0.57
CA PRO A 76 0.37 2.46 0.81
C PRO A 76 0.50 2.07 2.29
N ASP A 77 -0.37 1.18 2.76
CA ASP A 77 -0.31 0.70 4.14
C ASP A 77 0.99 -0.04 4.42
N VAL A 78 1.42 -0.89 3.49
CA VAL A 78 2.75 -1.52 3.52
C VAL A 78 3.37 -1.49 2.12
N LEU A 79 4.59 -1.03 2.08
CA LEU A 79 5.45 -1.01 0.91
C LEU A 79 6.59 -2.00 1.14
N VAL A 80 6.92 -2.83 0.17
CA VAL A 80 8.06 -3.75 0.28
C VAL A 80 9.04 -3.44 -0.84
N CYS A 81 10.29 -3.19 -0.48
CA CYS A 81 11.35 -2.81 -1.39
C CYS A 81 12.43 -3.88 -1.48
N GLU A 82 13.08 -3.96 -2.62
CA GLU A 82 14.32 -4.72 -2.75
C GLU A 82 15.48 -3.99 -2.07
N LEU A 83 16.37 -4.75 -1.46
CA LEU A 83 17.59 -4.20 -0.89
C LEU A 83 18.68 -4.01 -1.95
N PRO A 84 19.50 -2.94 -1.87
CA PRO A 84 19.47 -1.88 -0.85
C PRO A 84 18.29 -0.94 -1.04
N LEU A 85 17.77 -0.38 0.05
CA LEU A 85 16.71 0.62 -0.03
C LEU A 85 17.16 1.86 -0.83
N PRO A 86 16.23 2.49 -1.59
CA PRO A 86 16.47 3.80 -2.18
C PRO A 86 16.80 4.84 -1.09
N ASP A 87 17.77 5.70 -1.39
CA ASP A 87 18.15 6.84 -0.51
C ASP A 87 17.26 8.06 -0.86
N GLU A 88 15.95 7.92 -0.66
CA GLU A 88 14.93 8.93 -0.98
C GLU A 88 13.93 9.03 0.18
N GLU A 89 13.60 10.26 0.60
CA GLU A 89 12.54 10.51 1.60
C GLU A 89 11.13 10.32 1.04
N VAL A 90 10.96 10.44 -0.26
CA VAL A 90 9.73 10.16 -1.00
C VAL A 90 10.12 9.33 -2.21
N PHE A 91 9.63 8.11 -2.29
CA PHE A 91 10.03 7.22 -3.37
C PHE A 91 9.47 7.67 -4.72
N THR A 92 10.34 7.62 -5.74
CA THR A 92 10.02 8.01 -7.11
C THR A 92 10.12 6.86 -8.11
N SER A 93 10.49 5.67 -7.62
CA SER A 93 10.56 4.42 -8.40
C SER A 93 9.61 3.37 -7.82
N PRO A 94 9.07 2.46 -8.66
CA PRO A 94 8.20 1.39 -8.19
C PRO A 94 8.88 0.48 -7.16
N SER A 95 8.18 0.17 -6.09
CA SER A 95 8.57 -0.84 -5.11
C SER A 95 8.31 -2.25 -5.66
N TYR A 96 8.88 -3.26 -5.00
CA TYR A 96 8.65 -4.66 -5.33
C TYR A 96 7.20 -5.10 -5.10
N LEU A 97 6.58 -4.62 -4.01
CA LEU A 97 5.20 -4.95 -3.63
C LEU A 97 4.55 -3.77 -2.92
N VAL A 98 3.29 -3.54 -3.22
CA VAL A 98 2.39 -2.68 -2.45
C VAL A 98 1.29 -3.53 -1.85
N VAL A 99 0.98 -3.31 -0.56
CA VAL A 99 -0.16 -3.92 0.13
C VAL A 99 -1.10 -2.83 0.61
N GLU A 100 -2.36 -2.89 0.19
CA GLU A 100 -3.46 -2.11 0.71
C GLU A 100 -4.31 -2.99 1.62
N ILE A 101 -4.61 -2.51 2.81
CA ILE A 101 -5.45 -3.21 3.78
C ILE A 101 -6.78 -2.48 3.85
N MET A 102 -7.86 -3.15 3.49
CA MET A 102 -9.18 -2.55 3.49
C MET A 102 -9.56 -2.04 4.89
N SER A 103 -10.26 -0.92 4.94
CA SER A 103 -10.92 -0.40 6.12
C SER A 103 -12.43 -0.42 5.91
N GLU A 104 -13.21 -0.32 7.00
CA GLU A 104 -14.69 -0.26 6.90
C GLU A 104 -15.18 1.01 6.22
N GLU A 105 -14.36 2.04 6.17
CA GLU A 105 -14.69 3.35 5.62
C GLU A 105 -14.22 3.51 4.17
N ASP A 106 -13.46 2.54 3.63
CA ASP A 106 -13.02 2.58 2.25
C ASP A 106 -14.20 2.44 1.28
N THR A 107 -14.21 3.30 0.28
CA THR A 107 -15.08 3.10 -0.89
C THR A 107 -14.35 2.27 -1.93
N MET A 108 -15.08 1.42 -2.65
CA MET A 108 -14.48 0.62 -3.74
C MET A 108 -13.86 1.51 -4.81
N SER A 109 -14.48 2.66 -5.12
CA SER A 109 -13.92 3.61 -6.09
C SER A 109 -12.60 4.23 -5.61
N GLY A 110 -12.52 4.65 -4.35
CA GLY A 110 -11.29 5.22 -3.78
C GLY A 110 -10.16 4.20 -3.71
N LEU A 111 -10.46 2.95 -3.36
CA LEU A 111 -9.49 1.87 -3.40
C LEU A 111 -9.01 1.60 -4.83
N GLN A 112 -9.95 1.49 -5.79
CA GLN A 112 -9.59 1.25 -7.20
C GLN A 112 -8.71 2.37 -7.76
N ASP A 113 -8.98 3.64 -7.44
CA ASP A 113 -8.15 4.77 -7.87
C ASP A 113 -6.70 4.65 -7.39
N ARG A 114 -6.49 4.18 -6.14
CA ARG A 114 -5.14 3.92 -5.62
C ARG A 114 -4.46 2.79 -6.38
N LEU A 115 -5.17 1.68 -6.59
CA LEU A 115 -4.64 0.52 -7.31
C LEU A 115 -4.28 0.85 -8.76
N ASP A 116 -5.11 1.65 -9.43
CA ASP A 116 -4.84 2.12 -10.80
C ASP A 116 -3.59 3.00 -10.87
N ASP A 117 -3.36 3.82 -9.84
CA ASP A 117 -2.13 4.60 -9.73
C ASP A 117 -0.90 3.70 -9.59
N TYR A 118 -0.95 2.67 -8.75
CA TYR A 118 0.15 1.71 -8.59
C TYR A 118 0.41 0.89 -9.85
N LEU A 119 -0.65 0.46 -10.55
CA LEU A 119 -0.53 -0.25 -11.82
C LEU A 119 0.14 0.62 -12.89
N ARG A 120 -0.32 1.87 -13.04
CA ARG A 120 0.28 2.84 -14.00
C ARG A 120 1.72 3.18 -13.64
N PHE A 121 2.03 3.25 -12.35
CA PHE A 121 3.39 3.51 -11.88
C PHE A 121 4.33 2.33 -12.14
N GLY A 122 3.80 1.12 -12.35
CA GLY A 122 4.56 -0.06 -12.71
C GLY A 122 4.96 -0.93 -11.51
N VAL A 123 4.22 -0.87 -10.41
CA VAL A 123 4.43 -1.78 -9.27
C VAL A 123 4.14 -3.22 -9.72
N PRO A 124 5.12 -4.14 -9.63
CA PRO A 124 4.97 -5.49 -10.19
C PRO A 124 4.03 -6.39 -9.37
N ASN A 125 3.89 -6.13 -8.09
CA ASN A 125 3.02 -6.91 -7.22
C ASN A 125 2.15 -5.96 -6.38
N ILE A 126 0.83 -6.15 -6.45
CA ILE A 126 -0.13 -5.37 -5.68
C ILE A 126 -1.08 -6.33 -4.99
N TRP A 127 -1.19 -6.21 -3.66
CA TRP A 127 -2.08 -7.00 -2.84
C TRP A 127 -3.13 -6.12 -2.18
N VAL A 128 -4.36 -6.63 -2.12
CA VAL A 128 -5.44 -6.09 -1.30
C VAL A 128 -5.83 -7.13 -0.28
N ILE A 129 -5.92 -6.75 0.98
CA ILE A 129 -6.26 -7.65 2.09
C ILE A 129 -7.49 -7.11 2.82
N ASP A 130 -8.51 -7.96 2.97
CA ASP A 130 -9.70 -7.69 3.78
C ASP A 130 -9.55 -8.43 5.13
N PRO A 131 -9.24 -7.71 6.22
CA PRO A 131 -9.01 -8.33 7.51
C PRO A 131 -10.30 -8.74 8.24
N TRP A 132 -11.49 -8.36 7.73
CA TRP A 132 -12.78 -8.78 8.29
C TRP A 132 -13.27 -10.08 7.69
N LYS A 133 -13.08 -10.26 6.37
CA LYS A 133 -13.51 -11.46 5.65
C LYS A 133 -12.40 -12.48 5.47
N HIS A 134 -11.20 -12.21 5.99
CA HIS A 134 -10.01 -13.06 5.88
C HIS A 134 -9.72 -13.43 4.42
N ARG A 135 -9.75 -12.45 3.54
CA ARG A 135 -9.51 -12.60 2.11
C ARG A 135 -8.36 -11.72 1.64
N GLY A 136 -7.67 -12.20 0.64
CA GLY A 136 -6.66 -11.43 -0.06
C GLY A 136 -6.79 -11.60 -1.57
N TRP A 137 -6.40 -10.58 -2.30
CA TRP A 137 -6.39 -10.55 -3.76
C TRP A 137 -5.05 -10.05 -4.27
N ARG A 138 -4.61 -10.64 -5.36
CA ARG A 138 -3.59 -10.05 -6.21
C ARG A 138 -4.28 -9.20 -7.26
N VAL A 139 -3.76 -8.01 -7.47
CA VAL A 139 -4.31 -7.06 -8.45
C VAL A 139 -3.32 -6.90 -9.59
N THR A 140 -3.82 -7.07 -10.81
CA THR A 140 -3.08 -6.85 -12.06
C THR A 140 -3.93 -6.01 -13.01
N ALA A 141 -3.38 -5.64 -14.17
CA ALA A 141 -4.15 -4.95 -15.22
C ALA A 141 -5.36 -5.78 -15.72
N ASP A 142 -5.30 -7.10 -15.58
CA ASP A 142 -6.39 -8.01 -16.00
C ASP A 142 -7.49 -8.14 -14.93
N GLY A 143 -7.27 -7.60 -13.72
CA GLY A 143 -8.24 -7.61 -12.63
C GLY A 143 -7.73 -8.19 -11.32
N TRP A 144 -8.67 -8.60 -10.47
CA TRP A 144 -8.41 -9.09 -9.12
C TRP A 144 -8.52 -10.61 -9.07
N ALA A 145 -7.46 -11.27 -8.62
CA ALA A 145 -7.40 -12.71 -8.43
C ALA A 145 -7.36 -13.05 -6.94
N VAL A 146 -8.40 -13.73 -6.43
CA VAL A 146 -8.47 -14.12 -5.02
C VAL A 146 -7.43 -15.19 -4.68
N ALA A 147 -6.79 -15.08 -3.52
CA ALA A 147 -5.96 -16.11 -2.92
C ALA A 147 -6.85 -17.17 -2.25
N SER A 148 -7.41 -18.08 -3.04
CA SER A 148 -8.42 -19.05 -2.59
C SER A 148 -7.89 -20.09 -1.59
N ASP A 149 -6.58 -20.33 -1.56
CA ASP A 149 -5.89 -21.20 -0.60
C ASP A 149 -5.40 -20.43 0.65
N GLY A 150 -5.72 -19.13 0.75
CA GLY A 150 -5.30 -18.29 1.86
C GLY A 150 -3.82 -17.89 1.86
N ILE A 151 -3.11 -18.07 0.75
CA ILE A 151 -1.68 -17.72 0.64
C ILE A 151 -1.50 -16.61 -0.38
N MET A 152 -0.99 -15.47 0.06
CA MET A 152 -0.61 -14.36 -0.81
C MET A 152 0.73 -14.64 -1.47
N ARG A 153 0.75 -14.68 -2.79
CA ARG A 153 1.97 -14.94 -3.58
C ARG A 153 2.30 -13.77 -4.50
N THR A 154 3.59 -13.49 -4.64
CA THR A 154 4.08 -12.60 -5.71
C THR A 154 4.14 -13.34 -7.05
N THR A 155 4.12 -12.57 -8.14
CA THR A 155 4.08 -13.12 -9.51
C THR A 155 5.30 -13.99 -9.83
N ASP A 156 6.46 -13.63 -9.28
CA ASP A 156 7.73 -14.36 -9.44
C ASP A 156 7.86 -15.57 -8.49
N GLY A 157 6.89 -15.76 -7.58
CA GLY A 157 6.90 -16.85 -6.60
C GLY A 157 7.90 -16.68 -5.45
N ARG A 158 8.57 -15.54 -5.36
CA ARG A 158 9.58 -15.28 -4.31
C ARG A 158 8.96 -15.17 -2.91
N VAL A 159 7.74 -14.68 -2.83
CA VAL A 159 6.99 -14.52 -1.57
C VAL A 159 5.74 -15.41 -1.59
N ALA A 160 5.54 -16.13 -0.49
CA ALA A 160 4.31 -16.90 -0.20
C ALA A 160 3.93 -16.67 1.27
N MET A 161 3.08 -15.69 1.54
CA MET A 161 2.67 -15.30 2.88
C MET A 161 1.28 -15.84 3.21
N PRO A 162 1.13 -16.71 4.22
CA PRO A 162 -0.19 -17.16 4.66
C PRO A 162 -0.96 -16.01 5.32
N LEU A 163 -2.21 -15.80 4.92
CA LEU A 163 -3.09 -14.80 5.54
C LEU A 163 -3.33 -15.08 7.02
N ALA A 164 -3.33 -16.36 7.42
CA ALA A 164 -3.50 -16.76 8.81
C ALA A 164 -2.39 -16.24 9.74
N ASP A 165 -1.19 -15.98 9.20
CA ASP A 165 -0.06 -15.47 9.99
C ASP A 165 -0.18 -13.98 10.31
N VAL A 166 -0.98 -13.24 9.53
CA VAL A 166 -1.05 -11.78 9.58
C VAL A 166 -2.43 -11.22 9.92
N LEU A 167 -3.44 -12.05 10.01
CA LEU A 167 -4.80 -11.65 10.36
C LEU A 167 -5.16 -12.10 11.78
N LEU A 168 -6.06 -11.35 12.42
CA LEU A 168 -6.65 -11.77 13.68
C LEU A 168 -7.48 -13.04 13.46
N PRO A 169 -7.42 -14.02 14.36
CA PRO A 169 -8.27 -15.20 14.29
C PRO A 169 -9.76 -14.88 14.42
#